data_bca3fe77a19ca5c5e2e285783ceab64b
#
_entry.id   bca3fe77a19ca5c5e2e285783ceab64b
#
_cell.length_a   1.000
_cell.length_b   1.000
_cell.length_c   1.000
_cell.angle_alpha   90.00
_cell.angle_beta   90.00
_cell.angle_gamma   90.00
#
_symmetry.space_group_name_H-M   'P 1'
#
loop_
_entity.id
_entity.type
_entity.pdbx_description
1 polymer ?
#
loop_
_entity_poly.entity_id
_entity_poly.type
_entity_poly.pdbx_seq_one_letter_code
_entity_poly.pdbx_strand_id
1 'polypeptide(L)'
;MKKYLLFLLTMTLFARSEAFEINKDIHEFAANMESCYGVPASKVEWWLYGTDIKELALNRTAKPTEAKPWGEYKKLFITDDRIRGGLDFYLANEGDLIRAEHQFGVSRYVIAAILGVETNYGKYQLKLRAADMLATLAFNSPNRSAFFTKELQWLFIIADREDVDPLTYKGSYAGAIGYPQFMPSNFDSYGVDFDGDGKTDLVNSMTDAIGSVAKYLSGHRFIFGEPIAVQADVSGDTWQKYDSRSMRPLRPLKELTDNGIIPRGDFLPDTKATLYTLDGADGKEYWIFFNNFYAISRYNPRVNYAMAVFSLSQEIEKAVDWANDEGVYAE
;
A
#
# COMPACT_ATOMS: atom_id res chain seq x y z
N MET A 1 67.48 -32.15 -3.82
CA MET A 1 66.12 -32.42 -4.25
C MET A 1 65.19 -31.36 -3.59
N LYS A 2 64.88 -30.30 -4.32
CA LYS A 2 64.01 -29.19 -3.82
C LYS A 2 62.60 -29.51 -4.19
N LYS A 3 61.69 -29.65 -3.17
CA LYS A 3 60.26 -29.75 -3.35
C LYS A 3 59.66 -28.33 -3.49
N TYR A 4 59.11 -28.02 -4.66
CA TYR A 4 58.34 -26.82 -4.87
C TYR A 4 56.91 -27.06 -4.40
N LEU A 5 56.51 -26.30 -3.39
CA LEU A 5 55.13 -26.25 -2.88
C LEU A 5 54.35 -25.26 -3.72
N LEU A 6 53.45 -25.76 -4.56
CA LEU A 6 52.56 -24.95 -5.42
C LEU A 6 51.41 -24.48 -4.56
N PHE A 7 51.38 -23.18 -4.20
CA PHE A 7 50.25 -22.55 -3.52
C PHE A 7 49.20 -22.23 -4.58
N LEU A 8 48.16 -23.05 -4.66
CA LEU A 8 46.94 -22.71 -5.44
C LEU A 8 46.18 -21.62 -4.68
N LEU A 9 46.28 -20.39 -5.18
CA LEU A 9 45.47 -19.26 -4.74
C LEU A 9 44.07 -19.45 -5.39
N THR A 10 43.14 -20.03 -4.68
CA THR A 10 41.72 -20.06 -5.10
C THR A 10 41.16 -18.64 -4.92
N MET A 11 41.14 -17.87 -5.99
CA MET A 11 40.35 -16.67 -6.13
C MET A 11 38.88 -17.06 -6.09
N THR A 12 38.24 -16.95 -4.94
CA THR A 12 36.79 -16.91 -4.86
C THR A 12 36.34 -15.64 -5.56
N LEU A 13 35.85 -15.79 -6.81
CA LEU A 13 35.06 -14.75 -7.47
C LEU A 13 33.80 -14.57 -6.63
N PHE A 14 33.78 -13.60 -5.73
CA PHE A 14 32.53 -13.00 -5.29
C PHE A 14 31.92 -12.36 -6.54
N ALA A 15 30.76 -12.85 -6.98
CA ALA A 15 29.96 -12.18 -7.98
C ALA A 15 29.68 -10.77 -7.45
N ARG A 16 30.39 -9.78 -7.99
CA ARG A 16 30.15 -8.37 -7.73
C ARG A 16 28.76 -8.11 -8.32
N SER A 17 27.79 -7.70 -7.49
CA SER A 17 26.56 -7.11 -8.00
C SER A 17 26.97 -6.01 -8.98
N GLU A 18 26.37 -5.98 -10.18
CA GLU A 18 26.63 -4.93 -11.14
C GLU A 18 26.19 -3.61 -10.51
N ALA A 19 27.13 -2.78 -10.11
CA ALA A 19 26.87 -1.42 -9.65
C ALA A 19 26.41 -0.59 -10.87
N PHE A 20 25.56 0.41 -10.64
CA PHE A 20 25.23 1.37 -11.69
C PHE A 20 26.50 2.07 -12.15
N GLU A 21 26.82 1.95 -13.44
CA GLU A 21 27.82 2.83 -14.05
C GLU A 21 27.18 4.21 -14.24
N ILE A 22 27.87 5.27 -13.82
CA ILE A 22 27.45 6.65 -14.05
C ILE A 22 27.52 6.89 -15.56
N ASN A 23 26.37 6.95 -16.20
CA ASN A 23 26.21 7.21 -17.62
C ASN A 23 25.55 8.58 -17.84
N LYS A 24 25.38 8.98 -19.11
CA LYS A 24 24.80 10.27 -19.47
C LYS A 24 23.42 10.49 -18.82
N ASP A 25 22.59 9.46 -18.76
CA ASP A 25 21.23 9.57 -18.23
C ASP A 25 21.22 9.84 -16.72
N ILE A 26 22.22 9.28 -15.99
CA ILE A 26 22.41 9.52 -14.56
C ILE A 26 22.88 10.96 -14.31
N HIS A 27 23.81 11.47 -15.12
CA HIS A 27 24.25 12.87 -15.04
C HIS A 27 23.10 13.84 -15.33
N GLU A 28 22.29 13.58 -16.35
CA GLU A 28 21.12 14.40 -16.67
C GLU A 28 20.08 14.36 -15.54
N PHE A 29 19.84 13.17 -14.95
CA PHE A 29 18.98 13.03 -13.80
C PHE A 29 19.50 13.82 -12.60
N ALA A 30 20.78 13.71 -12.26
CA ALA A 30 21.39 14.43 -11.14
C ALA A 30 21.37 15.96 -11.34
N ALA A 31 21.67 16.45 -12.53
CA ALA A 31 21.59 17.86 -12.90
C ALA A 31 20.14 18.40 -12.79
N ASN A 32 19.15 17.58 -13.18
CA ASN A 32 17.73 17.93 -13.00
C ASN A 32 17.36 18.02 -11.51
N MET A 33 17.84 17.09 -10.66
CA MET A 33 17.61 17.14 -9.21
C MET A 33 18.16 18.41 -8.59
N GLU A 34 19.34 18.86 -8.98
CA GLU A 34 19.93 20.10 -8.49
C GLU A 34 19.16 21.31 -8.98
N SER A 35 18.88 21.40 -10.27
CA SER A 35 18.25 22.60 -10.87
C SER A 35 16.77 22.77 -10.48
N CYS A 36 16.02 21.67 -10.33
CA CYS A 36 14.57 21.72 -10.07
C CYS A 36 14.20 21.59 -8.59
N TYR A 37 15.03 20.89 -7.80
CA TYR A 37 14.69 20.52 -6.42
C TYR A 37 15.75 20.94 -5.40
N GLY A 38 16.89 21.50 -5.85
CA GLY A 38 17.96 21.96 -4.96
C GLY A 38 18.79 20.85 -4.31
N VAL A 39 18.59 19.59 -4.69
CA VAL A 39 19.39 18.47 -4.19
C VAL A 39 20.69 18.43 -5.00
N PRO A 40 21.88 18.59 -4.38
CA PRO A 40 23.15 18.69 -5.12
C PRO A 40 23.40 17.50 -6.03
N ALA A 41 23.77 17.77 -7.29
CA ALA A 41 24.02 16.71 -8.29
C ALA A 41 25.05 15.68 -7.81
N SER A 42 26.14 16.14 -7.19
CA SER A 42 27.18 15.27 -6.62
C SER A 42 26.66 14.32 -5.52
N LYS A 43 25.67 14.78 -4.72
CA LYS A 43 25.03 13.96 -3.68
C LYS A 43 24.15 12.90 -4.31
N VAL A 44 23.38 13.25 -5.35
CA VAL A 44 22.53 12.34 -6.11
C VAL A 44 23.37 11.25 -6.81
N GLU A 45 24.46 11.63 -7.47
CA GLU A 45 25.39 10.69 -8.10
C GLU A 45 26.01 9.74 -7.07
N TRP A 46 26.40 10.24 -5.90
CA TRP A 46 26.91 9.43 -4.80
C TRP A 46 25.88 8.38 -4.32
N TRP A 47 24.63 8.77 -4.17
CA TRP A 47 23.55 7.85 -3.80
C TRP A 47 23.34 6.79 -4.88
N LEU A 48 23.28 7.20 -6.15
CA LEU A 48 23.12 6.27 -7.27
C LEU A 48 24.30 5.31 -7.41
N TYR A 49 25.52 5.78 -7.15
CA TYR A 49 26.70 4.91 -7.10
C TYR A 49 26.59 3.81 -6.03
N GLY A 50 25.88 4.07 -4.94
CA GLY A 50 25.59 3.10 -3.88
C GLY A 50 24.44 2.13 -4.18
N THR A 51 23.71 2.30 -5.30
CA THR A 51 22.63 1.40 -5.69
C THR A 51 23.11 0.21 -6.51
N ASP A 52 22.34 -0.89 -6.45
CA ASP A 52 22.57 -2.10 -7.23
C ASP A 52 21.43 -2.33 -8.22
N ILE A 53 21.75 -2.78 -9.44
CA ILE A 53 20.72 -3.25 -10.39
C ILE A 53 20.07 -4.53 -9.87
N LYS A 54 18.75 -4.58 -9.88
CA LYS A 54 17.97 -5.72 -9.38
C LYS A 54 17.00 -6.25 -10.45
N GLU A 55 17.40 -7.28 -11.16
CA GLU A 55 16.54 -7.98 -12.14
C GLU A 55 15.19 -8.40 -11.54
N LEU A 56 15.14 -8.67 -10.23
CA LEU A 56 13.93 -8.98 -9.52
C LEU A 56 12.85 -7.90 -9.71
N ALA A 57 13.25 -6.61 -9.72
CA ALA A 57 12.33 -5.49 -9.93
C ALA A 57 11.69 -5.55 -11.32
N LEU A 58 12.49 -5.79 -12.36
CA LEU A 58 12.01 -5.89 -13.74
C LEU A 58 11.08 -7.09 -13.94
N ASN A 59 11.47 -8.27 -13.42
CA ASN A 59 10.71 -9.51 -13.58
C ASN A 59 9.36 -9.49 -12.85
N ARG A 60 9.30 -8.90 -11.65
CA ARG A 60 8.07 -8.85 -10.84
C ARG A 60 7.07 -7.81 -11.35
N THR A 61 7.54 -6.67 -11.84
CA THR A 61 6.65 -5.64 -12.40
C THR A 61 6.02 -6.05 -13.73
N ALA A 62 6.61 -7.00 -14.45
CA ALA A 62 6.09 -7.52 -15.72
C ALA A 62 4.92 -8.51 -15.56
N LYS A 63 4.72 -9.12 -14.38
CA LYS A 63 3.68 -10.16 -14.12
C LYS A 63 2.90 -9.85 -12.84
N PRO A 64 1.82 -9.06 -12.89
CA PRO A 64 0.96 -8.84 -11.72
C PRO A 64 0.25 -10.13 -11.31
N THR A 65 0.30 -10.48 -10.04
CA THR A 65 -0.30 -11.71 -9.44
C THR A 65 -1.83 -11.61 -9.25
N GLU A 66 -2.47 -10.51 -9.66
CA GLU A 66 -3.78 -10.07 -9.16
C GLU A 66 -4.98 -10.42 -10.05
N ALA A 67 -4.86 -11.42 -10.93
CA ALA A 67 -5.95 -11.85 -11.82
C ALA A 67 -6.87 -12.93 -11.21
N LYS A 68 -6.83 -13.15 -9.88
CA LYS A 68 -7.65 -14.18 -9.23
C LYS A 68 -9.10 -13.70 -9.05
N PRO A 69 -10.12 -14.59 -9.19
CA PRO A 69 -11.48 -14.32 -8.75
C PRO A 69 -11.53 -13.91 -7.26
N TRP A 70 -12.52 -13.11 -6.88
CA TRP A 70 -12.67 -12.65 -5.51
C TRP A 70 -12.74 -13.79 -4.49
N GLY A 71 -13.50 -14.84 -4.79
CA GLY A 71 -13.63 -15.99 -3.91
C GLY A 71 -12.31 -16.70 -3.58
N GLU A 72 -11.32 -16.65 -4.47
CA GLU A 72 -9.96 -17.15 -4.21
C GLU A 72 -9.07 -16.10 -3.53
N TYR A 73 -9.19 -14.83 -3.97
CA TYR A 73 -8.39 -13.73 -3.43
C TYR A 73 -8.70 -13.48 -1.95
N LYS A 74 -9.97 -13.54 -1.57
CA LYS A 74 -10.42 -13.40 -0.18
C LYS A 74 -9.69 -14.34 0.78
N LYS A 75 -9.47 -15.61 0.38
CA LYS A 75 -8.80 -16.63 1.20
C LYS A 75 -7.33 -16.30 1.53
N LEU A 76 -6.70 -15.38 0.81
CA LEU A 76 -5.33 -14.94 1.08
C LEU A 76 -5.23 -13.93 2.24
N PHE A 77 -6.33 -13.21 2.50
CA PHE A 77 -6.32 -12.09 3.44
C PHE A 77 -7.28 -12.27 4.62
N ILE A 78 -8.38 -13.00 4.42
CA ILE A 78 -9.37 -13.23 5.47
C ILE A 78 -9.14 -14.64 6.03
N THR A 79 -8.19 -14.74 6.93
CA THR A 79 -7.81 -15.97 7.64
C THR A 79 -7.83 -15.73 9.14
N ASP A 80 -8.05 -16.78 9.93
CA ASP A 80 -8.09 -16.68 11.40
C ASP A 80 -6.79 -16.06 11.96
N ASP A 81 -5.63 -16.42 11.39
CA ASP A 81 -4.34 -15.86 11.83
C ASP A 81 -4.23 -14.37 11.55
N ARG A 82 -4.78 -13.90 10.41
CA ARG A 82 -4.75 -12.48 10.07
C ARG A 82 -5.76 -11.68 10.88
N ILE A 83 -6.93 -12.24 11.14
CA ILE A 83 -7.96 -11.62 12.01
C ILE A 83 -7.43 -11.51 13.44
N ARG A 84 -6.87 -12.60 13.98
CA ARG A 84 -6.24 -12.59 15.31
C ARG A 84 -5.08 -11.60 15.37
N GLY A 85 -4.21 -11.61 14.34
CA GLY A 85 -3.13 -10.61 14.22
C GLY A 85 -3.64 -9.18 14.15
N GLY A 86 -4.85 -8.96 13.62
CA GLY A 86 -5.53 -7.66 13.59
C GLY A 86 -6.03 -7.22 14.96
N LEU A 87 -6.59 -8.14 15.74
CA LEU A 87 -6.97 -7.89 17.13
C LEU A 87 -5.74 -7.56 17.98
N ASP A 88 -4.68 -8.38 17.90
CA ASP A 88 -3.42 -8.13 18.63
C ASP A 88 -2.83 -6.76 18.28
N PHE A 89 -2.83 -6.42 16.97
CA PHE A 89 -2.35 -5.13 16.47
C PHE A 89 -3.19 -3.97 16.99
N TYR A 90 -4.52 -4.12 16.97
CA TYR A 90 -5.44 -3.10 17.48
C TYR A 90 -5.16 -2.82 18.95
N LEU A 91 -5.11 -3.85 19.78
CA LEU A 91 -4.88 -3.71 21.21
C LEU A 91 -3.51 -3.08 21.54
N ALA A 92 -2.46 -3.47 20.78
CA ALA A 92 -1.12 -2.93 20.97
C ALA A 92 -0.99 -1.46 20.56
N ASN A 93 -1.87 -0.95 19.69
CA ASN A 93 -1.80 0.40 19.10
C ASN A 93 -3.11 1.19 19.29
N GLU A 94 -3.95 0.81 20.24
CA GLU A 94 -5.29 1.35 20.40
C GLU A 94 -5.30 2.88 20.53
N GLY A 95 -4.41 3.43 21.35
CA GLY A 95 -4.31 4.88 21.57
C GLY A 95 -4.01 5.64 20.27
N ASP A 96 -3.06 5.16 19.47
CA ASP A 96 -2.70 5.78 18.20
C ASP A 96 -3.81 5.63 17.16
N LEU A 97 -4.46 4.46 17.09
CA LEU A 97 -5.58 4.21 16.18
C LEU A 97 -6.79 5.10 16.50
N ILE A 98 -7.14 5.25 17.78
CA ILE A 98 -8.20 6.18 18.23
C ILE A 98 -7.84 7.62 17.92
N ARG A 99 -6.60 8.03 18.21
CA ARG A 99 -6.11 9.37 17.92
C ARG A 99 -6.14 9.67 16.40
N ALA A 100 -5.71 8.72 15.56
CA ALA A 100 -5.74 8.85 14.11
C ALA A 100 -7.18 8.95 13.56
N GLU A 101 -8.11 8.15 14.11
CA GLU A 101 -9.53 8.22 13.75
C GLU A 101 -10.11 9.61 14.08
N HIS A 102 -9.86 10.13 15.28
CA HIS A 102 -10.35 11.44 15.68
C HIS A 102 -9.73 12.59 14.87
N GLN A 103 -8.43 12.50 14.57
CA GLN A 103 -7.72 13.57 13.88
C GLN A 103 -8.03 13.62 12.38
N PHE A 104 -8.16 12.48 11.73
CA PHE A 104 -8.30 12.39 10.28
C PHE A 104 -9.67 11.95 9.79
N GLY A 105 -10.57 11.55 10.69
CA GLY A 105 -11.92 11.10 10.33
C GLY A 105 -11.93 9.79 9.53
N VAL A 106 -11.05 8.85 9.86
CA VAL A 106 -10.90 7.55 9.20
C VAL A 106 -11.06 6.43 10.22
N SER A 107 -11.92 5.44 9.92
CA SER A 107 -12.13 4.30 10.82
C SER A 107 -10.81 3.62 11.20
N ARG A 108 -10.58 3.48 12.51
CA ARG A 108 -9.44 2.79 13.11
C ARG A 108 -9.28 1.35 12.61
N TYR A 109 -10.39 0.67 12.34
CA TYR A 109 -10.39 -0.68 11.80
C TYR A 109 -9.93 -0.74 10.34
N VAL A 110 -10.26 0.27 9.54
CA VAL A 110 -9.78 0.41 8.16
C VAL A 110 -8.29 0.70 8.13
N ILE A 111 -7.78 1.56 9.03
CA ILE A 111 -6.35 1.83 9.17
C ILE A 111 -5.60 0.53 9.50
N ALA A 112 -6.06 -0.21 10.52
CA ALA A 112 -5.48 -1.49 10.90
C ALA A 112 -5.53 -2.52 9.77
N ALA A 113 -6.65 -2.59 9.03
CA ALA A 113 -6.80 -3.51 7.90
C ALA A 113 -5.84 -3.21 6.75
N ILE A 114 -5.59 -1.93 6.42
CA ILE A 114 -4.58 -1.56 5.42
C ILE A 114 -3.20 -2.06 5.84
N LEU A 115 -2.75 -1.75 7.07
CA LEU A 115 -1.46 -2.22 7.58
C LEU A 115 -1.39 -3.76 7.65
N GLY A 116 -2.54 -4.40 7.90
CA GLY A 116 -2.70 -5.85 7.83
C GLY A 116 -2.51 -6.41 6.43
N VAL A 117 -3.11 -5.80 5.42
CA VAL A 117 -2.99 -6.23 4.02
C VAL A 117 -1.59 -5.98 3.48
N GLU A 118 -1.00 -4.81 3.74
CA GLU A 118 0.29 -4.39 3.18
C GLU A 118 1.46 -5.18 3.78
N THR A 119 1.57 -5.26 5.09
CA THR A 119 2.76 -5.82 5.75
C THR A 119 2.46 -6.84 6.84
N ASN A 120 1.20 -7.36 6.89
CA ASN A 120 0.76 -8.23 7.98
C ASN A 120 1.05 -7.59 9.35
N TYR A 121 0.60 -6.34 9.52
CA TYR A 121 0.80 -5.57 10.76
C TYR A 121 2.28 -5.34 11.08
N GLY A 122 3.11 -5.12 10.08
CA GLY A 122 4.55 -4.94 10.21
C GLY A 122 5.36 -6.23 10.39
N LYS A 123 4.71 -7.42 10.39
CA LYS A 123 5.40 -8.71 10.56
C LYS A 123 6.23 -9.14 9.34
N TYR A 124 5.95 -8.59 8.14
CA TYR A 124 6.74 -8.88 6.95
C TYR A 124 8.07 -8.14 7.01
N GLN A 125 9.17 -8.90 6.87
CA GLN A 125 10.51 -8.32 6.81
C GLN A 125 10.74 -7.66 5.45
N LEU A 126 10.79 -6.34 5.44
CA LEU A 126 11.15 -5.56 4.26
C LEU A 126 12.68 -5.59 4.11
N LYS A 127 13.18 -6.34 3.12
CA LYS A 127 14.63 -6.57 2.93
C LYS A 127 15.22 -5.82 1.74
N LEU A 128 14.37 -5.38 0.79
CA LEU A 128 14.81 -4.74 -0.43
C LEU A 128 15.04 -3.25 -0.18
N ARG A 129 16.15 -2.70 -0.65
CA ARG A 129 16.38 -1.26 -0.63
C ARG A 129 15.50 -0.61 -1.70
N ALA A 130 14.65 0.34 -1.31
CA ALA A 130 13.76 1.04 -2.24
C ALA A 130 14.54 1.77 -3.33
N ALA A 131 15.71 2.35 -3.00
CA ALA A 131 16.59 3.02 -3.95
C ALA A 131 17.06 2.08 -5.07
N ASP A 132 17.48 0.84 -4.75
CA ASP A 132 17.89 -0.14 -5.77
C ASP A 132 16.76 -0.47 -6.75
N MET A 133 15.54 -0.69 -6.17
CA MET A 133 14.38 -1.05 -6.97
C MET A 133 13.95 0.10 -7.88
N LEU A 134 13.86 1.31 -7.34
CA LEU A 134 13.46 2.49 -8.08
C LEU A 134 14.50 2.89 -9.13
N ALA A 135 15.79 2.89 -8.80
CA ALA A 135 16.84 3.17 -9.77
C ALA A 135 16.84 2.15 -10.91
N THR A 136 16.74 0.84 -10.59
CA THR A 136 16.60 -0.20 -11.60
C THR A 136 15.43 0.06 -12.53
N LEU A 137 14.24 0.35 -11.99
CA LEU A 137 13.02 0.55 -12.76
C LEU A 137 13.02 1.90 -13.51
N ALA A 138 13.61 2.94 -12.96
CA ALA A 138 13.73 4.25 -13.58
C ALA A 138 14.58 4.20 -14.86
N PHE A 139 15.71 3.52 -14.81
CA PHE A 139 16.65 3.49 -15.92
C PHE A 139 16.47 2.28 -16.87
N ASN A 140 15.79 1.20 -16.45
CA ASN A 140 15.72 -0.02 -17.23
C ASN A 140 14.29 -0.53 -17.52
N SER A 141 13.24 0.14 -17.04
CA SER A 141 11.86 -0.30 -17.33
C SER A 141 11.40 0.17 -18.71
N PRO A 142 10.99 -0.72 -19.64
CA PRO A 142 10.63 -0.32 -21.00
C PRO A 142 9.34 0.52 -21.09
N ASN A 143 8.41 0.34 -20.14
CA ASN A 143 7.06 0.91 -20.25
C ASN A 143 6.70 1.90 -19.14
N ARG A 144 7.45 1.95 -18.04
CA ARG A 144 7.11 2.73 -16.84
C ARG A 144 8.29 3.55 -16.30
N SER A 145 9.33 3.73 -17.09
CA SER A 145 10.54 4.49 -16.72
C SER A 145 10.16 5.87 -16.14
N ALA A 146 9.35 6.65 -16.86
CA ALA A 146 8.95 7.99 -16.43
C ALA A 146 8.26 8.02 -15.05
N PHE A 147 7.42 7.01 -14.75
CA PHE A 147 6.80 6.88 -13.43
C PHE A 147 7.85 6.61 -12.35
N PHE A 148 8.72 5.61 -12.56
CA PHE A 148 9.72 5.25 -11.56
C PHE A 148 10.83 6.30 -11.41
N THR A 149 11.16 7.05 -12.48
CA THR A 149 12.04 8.21 -12.40
C THR A 149 11.48 9.26 -11.45
N LYS A 150 10.19 9.56 -11.55
CA LYS A 150 9.53 10.49 -10.65
C LYS A 150 9.52 9.99 -9.19
N GLU A 151 9.28 8.70 -8.97
CA GLU A 151 9.32 8.13 -7.62
C GLU A 151 10.74 8.13 -7.05
N LEU A 152 11.77 7.89 -7.86
CA LEU A 152 13.17 8.00 -7.46
C LEU A 152 13.54 9.46 -7.09
N GLN A 153 13.04 10.44 -7.86
CA GLN A 153 13.20 11.86 -7.50
C GLN A 153 12.62 12.15 -6.12
N TRP A 154 11.38 11.73 -5.86
CA TRP A 154 10.77 11.91 -4.55
C TRP A 154 11.52 11.22 -3.43
N LEU A 155 12.04 10.01 -3.64
CA LEU A 155 12.86 9.32 -2.66
C LEU A 155 14.08 10.16 -2.26
N PHE A 156 14.78 10.74 -3.24
CA PHE A 156 15.97 11.56 -2.98
C PHE A 156 15.64 12.93 -2.38
N ILE A 157 14.51 13.54 -2.75
CA ILE A 157 14.02 14.76 -2.11
C ILE A 157 13.72 14.54 -0.63
N ILE A 158 13.01 13.44 -0.32
CA ILE A 158 12.70 13.07 1.07
C ILE A 158 13.99 12.81 1.85
N ALA A 159 14.89 12.02 1.29
CA ALA A 159 16.15 11.68 1.93
C ALA A 159 17.03 12.91 2.21
N ASP A 160 17.04 13.88 1.30
CA ASP A 160 17.76 15.14 1.48
C ASP A 160 17.11 16.02 2.56
N ARG A 161 15.78 16.14 2.54
CA ARG A 161 15.01 16.91 3.52
C ARG A 161 15.12 16.37 4.94
N GLU A 162 15.03 15.04 5.09
CA GLU A 162 15.09 14.37 6.40
C GLU A 162 16.54 14.10 6.87
N ASP A 163 17.53 14.46 6.06
CA ASP A 163 18.97 14.18 6.29
C ASP A 163 19.24 12.69 6.56
N VAL A 164 18.65 11.82 5.73
CA VAL A 164 18.75 10.35 5.81
C VAL A 164 19.37 9.79 4.54
N ASP A 165 20.18 8.74 4.67
CA ASP A 165 20.70 8.01 3.52
C ASP A 165 19.54 7.25 2.83
N PRO A 166 19.21 7.53 1.54
CA PRO A 166 18.13 6.86 0.81
C PRO A 166 18.30 5.34 0.69
N LEU A 167 19.52 4.83 0.86
CA LEU A 167 19.80 3.39 0.85
C LEU A 167 19.27 2.67 2.10
N THR A 168 18.89 3.40 3.14
CA THR A 168 18.32 2.83 4.36
C THR A 168 16.84 2.50 4.22
N TYR A 169 16.11 3.16 3.32
CA TYR A 169 14.69 2.89 3.11
C TYR A 169 14.45 1.48 2.56
N LYS A 170 13.71 0.68 3.34
CA LYS A 170 13.31 -0.69 2.98
C LYS A 170 11.90 -0.72 2.44
N GLY A 171 11.66 -1.60 1.48
CA GLY A 171 10.37 -1.64 0.82
C GLY A 171 10.16 -2.86 -0.07
N SER A 172 9.22 -2.70 -1.03
CA SER A 172 8.86 -3.73 -1.99
C SER A 172 9.76 -3.75 -3.23
N TYR A 173 9.56 -4.76 -4.08
CA TYR A 173 10.23 -4.86 -5.39
C TYR A 173 9.86 -3.73 -6.37
N ALA A 174 8.80 -2.95 -6.09
CA ALA A 174 8.40 -1.79 -6.87
C ALA A 174 8.84 -0.46 -6.23
N GLY A 175 9.57 -0.50 -5.10
CA GLY A 175 10.08 0.68 -4.41
C GLY A 175 9.09 1.34 -3.44
N ALA A 176 7.98 0.66 -3.11
CA ALA A 176 7.08 1.14 -2.04
C ALA A 176 7.75 0.96 -0.67
N ILE A 177 7.60 1.95 0.23
CA ILE A 177 8.39 2.12 1.44
C ILE A 177 7.59 1.77 2.69
N GLY A 178 8.23 1.06 3.62
CA GLY A 178 7.84 0.91 5.01
C GLY A 178 6.54 0.15 5.25
N TYR A 179 6.01 0.26 6.46
CA TYR A 179 4.79 -0.43 6.89
C TYR A 179 3.57 -0.11 6.02
N PRO A 180 3.33 1.15 5.60
CA PRO A 180 2.19 1.49 4.77
C PRO A 180 2.39 1.18 3.28
N GLN A 181 3.58 0.73 2.86
CA GLN A 181 3.93 0.49 1.46
C GLN A 181 3.64 1.70 0.55
N PHE A 182 4.00 2.90 1.03
CA PHE A 182 3.86 4.11 0.24
C PHE A 182 4.92 4.20 -0.86
N MET A 183 4.48 4.58 -2.07
CA MET A 183 5.41 5.13 -3.04
C MET A 183 6.00 6.44 -2.50
N PRO A 184 7.25 6.81 -2.84
CA PRO A 184 7.88 8.03 -2.33
C PRO A 184 7.03 9.30 -2.49
N SER A 185 6.34 9.47 -3.61
CA SER A 185 5.41 10.59 -3.80
C SER A 185 4.25 10.63 -2.80
N ASN A 186 3.77 9.46 -2.36
CA ASN A 186 2.76 9.36 -1.31
C ASN A 186 3.37 9.61 0.07
N PHE A 187 4.60 9.16 0.30
CA PHE A 187 5.32 9.48 1.53
C PHE A 187 5.46 11.01 1.68
N ASP A 188 5.89 11.71 0.64
CA ASP A 188 5.99 13.17 0.66
C ASP A 188 4.64 13.85 0.95
N SER A 189 3.57 13.40 0.29
CA SER A 189 2.25 14.03 0.38
C SER A 189 1.50 13.70 1.67
N TYR A 190 1.65 12.50 2.18
CA TYR A 190 0.82 11.93 3.26
C TYR A 190 1.60 11.44 4.46
N GLY A 191 2.92 11.41 4.42
CA GLY A 191 3.73 11.10 5.59
C GLY A 191 3.44 12.05 6.74
N VAL A 192 3.42 11.54 7.96
CA VAL A 192 3.18 12.30 9.19
C VAL A 192 4.15 11.82 10.25
N ASP A 193 4.88 12.73 10.88
CA ASP A 193 5.49 12.54 12.18
C ASP A 193 4.36 12.50 13.21
N PHE A 194 3.87 11.29 13.50
CA PHE A 194 2.69 11.12 14.32
C PHE A 194 3.02 10.83 15.78
N ASP A 195 4.25 10.41 16.10
CA ASP A 195 4.76 10.29 17.47
C ASP A 195 5.40 11.58 17.99
N GLY A 196 5.71 12.54 17.10
CA GLY A 196 6.20 13.88 17.44
C GLY A 196 7.69 13.92 17.77
N ASP A 197 8.47 12.94 17.28
CA ASP A 197 9.92 12.88 17.51
C ASP A 197 10.73 13.82 16.60
N GLY A 198 10.09 14.50 15.65
CA GLY A 198 10.67 15.43 14.69
C GLY A 198 11.05 14.78 13.37
N LYS A 199 10.69 13.53 13.13
CA LYS A 199 10.96 12.79 11.89
C LYS A 199 9.72 12.02 11.43
N THR A 200 9.63 11.77 10.14
CA THR A 200 8.62 10.86 9.60
C THR A 200 9.28 9.52 9.26
N ASP A 201 9.12 8.49 10.10
CA ASP A 201 9.72 7.17 9.90
C ASP A 201 8.68 6.09 9.58
N LEU A 202 8.36 5.92 8.30
CA LEU A 202 7.42 4.88 7.86
C LEU A 202 8.02 3.47 7.85
N VAL A 203 9.31 3.33 8.12
CA VAL A 203 10.02 2.04 8.13
C VAL A 203 10.05 1.42 9.52
N ASN A 204 10.25 2.23 10.57
CA ASN A 204 10.46 1.74 11.92
C ASN A 204 9.42 2.26 12.93
N SER A 205 8.73 3.40 12.67
CA SER A 205 7.64 3.91 13.52
C SER A 205 6.29 3.42 13.03
N MET A 206 5.65 2.53 13.81
CA MET A 206 4.27 2.10 13.55
C MET A 206 3.28 3.23 13.80
N THR A 207 3.56 4.10 14.76
CA THR A 207 2.76 5.29 15.07
C THR A 207 2.68 6.21 13.86
N ASP A 208 3.82 6.51 13.20
CA ASP A 208 3.85 7.31 11.98
C ASP A 208 3.11 6.64 10.81
N ALA A 209 3.26 5.32 10.69
CA ALA A 209 2.54 4.56 9.67
C ALA A 209 1.01 4.65 9.86
N ILE A 210 0.51 4.53 11.10
CA ILE A 210 -0.91 4.68 11.45
C ILE A 210 -1.41 6.07 11.05
N GLY A 211 -0.72 7.14 11.49
CA GLY A 211 -1.07 8.52 11.15
C GLY A 211 -1.05 8.78 9.65
N SER A 212 -0.04 8.26 8.95
CA SER A 212 0.14 8.44 7.51
C SER A 212 -0.94 7.73 6.68
N VAL A 213 -1.32 6.50 7.05
CA VAL A 213 -2.45 5.78 6.43
C VAL A 213 -3.75 6.57 6.60
N ALA A 214 -4.00 7.07 7.81
CA ALA A 214 -5.18 7.87 8.10
C ALA A 214 -5.22 9.17 7.28
N LYS A 215 -4.11 9.93 7.23
CA LYS A 215 -4.00 11.14 6.41
C LYS A 215 -4.19 10.85 4.93
N TYR A 216 -3.65 9.72 4.42
CA TYR A 216 -3.86 9.31 3.03
C TYR A 216 -5.33 9.12 2.69
N LEU A 217 -6.07 8.35 3.50
CA LEU A 217 -7.49 8.09 3.26
C LEU A 217 -8.34 9.35 3.40
N SER A 218 -8.06 10.18 4.41
CA SER A 218 -8.71 11.48 4.61
C SER A 218 -8.49 12.40 3.39
N GLY A 219 -7.24 12.48 2.89
CA GLY A 219 -6.91 13.21 1.67
C GLY A 219 -7.63 12.68 0.42
N HIS A 220 -8.02 11.42 0.42
CA HIS A 220 -8.84 10.81 -0.61
C HIS A 220 -10.34 10.80 -0.30
N ARG A 221 -10.78 11.64 0.65
CA ARG A 221 -12.19 11.87 1.01
C ARG A 221 -12.88 10.68 1.65
N PHE A 222 -12.17 9.90 2.44
CA PHE A 222 -12.82 8.99 3.37
C PHE A 222 -13.59 9.82 4.41
N ILE A 223 -14.80 9.44 4.75
CA ILE A 223 -15.67 10.15 5.70
C ILE A 223 -16.07 9.18 6.79
N PHE A 224 -15.73 9.49 8.04
CA PHE A 224 -16.08 8.66 9.20
C PHE A 224 -17.60 8.51 9.33
N GLY A 225 -18.05 7.29 9.61
CA GLY A 225 -19.48 6.97 9.74
C GLY A 225 -20.24 6.77 8.44
N GLU A 226 -19.66 7.15 7.29
CA GLU A 226 -20.28 6.87 6.00
C GLU A 226 -20.02 5.40 5.57
N PRO A 227 -20.97 4.79 4.83
CA PRO A 227 -20.85 3.39 4.42
C PRO A 227 -19.68 3.18 3.44
N ILE A 228 -19.08 1.98 3.52
CA ILE A 228 -18.00 1.55 2.62
C ILE A 228 -18.59 0.72 1.47
N ALA A 229 -19.15 -0.44 1.79
CA ALA A 229 -19.76 -1.36 0.83
C ALA A 229 -20.85 -2.19 1.51
N VAL A 230 -21.80 -2.67 0.71
CA VAL A 230 -22.85 -3.58 1.17
C VAL A 230 -23.20 -4.58 0.09
N GLN A 231 -23.54 -5.80 0.46
CA GLN A 231 -24.14 -6.77 -0.46
C GLN A 231 -25.52 -6.31 -0.92
N ALA A 232 -25.86 -6.67 -2.15
CA ALA A 232 -27.18 -6.39 -2.71
C ALA A 232 -27.85 -7.68 -3.20
N ASP A 233 -29.17 -7.70 -3.08
CA ASP A 233 -30.03 -8.65 -3.76
C ASP A 233 -30.47 -8.06 -5.10
N VAL A 234 -30.39 -8.85 -6.17
CA VAL A 234 -30.77 -8.40 -7.51
C VAL A 234 -31.92 -9.22 -8.05
N SER A 235 -32.86 -8.58 -8.76
CA SER A 235 -33.97 -9.22 -9.40
C SER A 235 -34.00 -8.96 -10.91
N GLY A 236 -34.35 -10.00 -11.70
CA GLY A 236 -34.35 -9.91 -13.16
C GLY A 236 -32.95 -9.68 -13.74
N ASP A 237 -32.88 -9.14 -14.97
CA ASP A 237 -31.64 -8.93 -15.71
C ASP A 237 -31.18 -7.47 -15.80
N THR A 238 -32.00 -6.55 -15.26
CA THR A 238 -31.77 -5.09 -15.37
C THR A 238 -30.44 -4.66 -14.71
N TRP A 239 -29.98 -5.38 -13.66
CA TRP A 239 -28.74 -5.11 -12.95
C TRP A 239 -27.53 -5.06 -13.89
N GLN A 240 -27.53 -5.83 -15.00
CA GLN A 240 -26.42 -5.86 -15.97
C GLN A 240 -26.11 -4.49 -16.57
N LYS A 241 -27.11 -3.60 -16.67
CA LYS A 241 -26.92 -2.22 -17.14
C LYS A 241 -26.24 -1.32 -16.11
N TYR A 242 -26.31 -1.71 -14.85
CA TYR A 242 -25.76 -0.96 -13.71
C TYR A 242 -24.44 -1.53 -13.23
N ASP A 243 -24.09 -2.77 -13.62
CA ASP A 243 -22.83 -3.38 -13.28
C ASP A 243 -21.67 -2.57 -13.88
N SER A 244 -20.93 -1.93 -13.00
CA SER A 244 -19.83 -1.04 -13.35
C SER A 244 -18.50 -1.74 -13.17
N ARG A 245 -17.55 -1.46 -14.07
CA ARG A 245 -16.15 -1.81 -13.84
C ARG A 245 -15.39 -0.69 -13.11
N SER A 246 -16.09 0.38 -12.74
CA SER A 246 -15.56 1.49 -11.96
C SER A 246 -16.04 1.39 -10.52
N MET A 247 -15.12 1.54 -9.57
CA MET A 247 -15.44 1.60 -8.14
C MET A 247 -15.95 2.99 -7.71
N ARG A 248 -16.00 3.96 -8.63
CA ARG A 248 -16.44 5.33 -8.32
C ARG A 248 -17.98 5.38 -8.23
N PRO A 249 -18.54 5.82 -7.09
CA PRO A 249 -20.00 5.96 -6.93
C PRO A 249 -20.50 7.21 -7.67
N LEU A 250 -21.27 7.00 -8.72
CA LEU A 250 -21.74 8.09 -9.59
C LEU A 250 -23.25 8.31 -9.54
N ARG A 251 -24.01 7.31 -9.11
CA ARG A 251 -25.48 7.32 -9.16
C ARG A 251 -26.07 7.46 -7.76
N PRO A 252 -27.24 8.10 -7.58
CA PRO A 252 -27.97 7.98 -6.33
C PRO A 252 -28.43 6.53 -6.12
N LEU A 253 -28.40 6.05 -4.89
CA LEU A 253 -28.82 4.69 -4.53
C LEU A 253 -30.25 4.38 -4.98
N LYS A 254 -31.13 5.38 -4.90
CA LYS A 254 -32.52 5.27 -5.40
C LYS A 254 -32.60 4.77 -6.84
N GLU A 255 -31.69 5.19 -7.72
CA GLU A 255 -31.69 4.72 -9.12
C GLU A 255 -31.42 3.21 -9.20
N LEU A 256 -30.59 2.66 -8.30
CA LEU A 256 -30.33 1.24 -8.22
C LEU A 256 -31.54 0.49 -7.65
N THR A 257 -32.12 0.99 -6.56
CA THR A 257 -33.29 0.35 -5.90
C THR A 257 -34.51 0.34 -6.76
N ASP A 258 -34.81 1.41 -7.50
CA ASP A 258 -35.90 1.49 -8.43
C ASP A 258 -35.78 0.47 -9.61
N ASN A 259 -34.58 -0.07 -9.81
CA ASN A 259 -34.26 -1.06 -10.85
C ASN A 259 -33.98 -2.46 -10.31
N GLY A 260 -34.45 -2.78 -9.10
CA GLY A 260 -34.40 -4.11 -8.51
C GLY A 260 -33.05 -4.52 -7.95
N ILE A 261 -32.18 -3.55 -7.62
CA ILE A 261 -30.89 -3.74 -6.97
C ILE A 261 -31.01 -3.24 -5.54
N ILE A 262 -31.31 -4.13 -4.61
CA ILE A 262 -31.67 -3.79 -3.23
C ILE A 262 -30.48 -4.01 -2.29
N PRO A 263 -29.97 -2.98 -1.61
CA PRO A 263 -28.91 -3.15 -0.62
C PRO A 263 -29.41 -3.94 0.59
N ARG A 264 -28.54 -4.75 1.18
CA ARG A 264 -28.84 -5.40 2.46
C ARG A 264 -28.56 -4.43 3.61
N GLY A 265 -29.56 -3.63 3.95
CA GLY A 265 -29.53 -2.59 4.98
C GLY A 265 -30.20 -1.30 4.52
N ASP A 266 -30.33 -0.37 5.45
CA ASP A 266 -31.01 0.90 5.24
C ASP A 266 -29.98 2.01 4.94
N PHE A 267 -30.17 2.68 3.81
CA PHE A 267 -29.29 3.77 3.36
C PHE A 267 -30.12 4.90 2.79
N LEU A 268 -29.60 6.13 2.86
CA LEU A 268 -30.28 7.28 2.29
C LEU A 268 -30.40 7.16 0.77
N PRO A 269 -31.56 7.41 0.17
CA PRO A 269 -31.80 7.22 -1.28
C PRO A 269 -30.86 8.02 -2.18
N ASP A 270 -30.42 9.19 -1.72
CA ASP A 270 -29.54 10.09 -2.49
C ASP A 270 -28.05 9.81 -2.32
N THR A 271 -27.69 8.85 -1.44
CA THR A 271 -26.30 8.42 -1.25
C THR A 271 -25.71 7.96 -2.58
N LYS A 272 -24.53 8.50 -2.94
CA LYS A 272 -23.87 8.08 -4.17
C LYS A 272 -23.35 6.65 -4.06
N ALA A 273 -23.66 5.86 -5.07
CA ALA A 273 -23.41 4.43 -5.10
C ALA A 273 -23.00 3.95 -6.50
N THR A 274 -22.44 2.76 -6.58
CA THR A 274 -22.23 2.00 -7.82
C THR A 274 -22.42 0.52 -7.55
N LEU A 275 -23.07 -0.20 -8.48
CA LEU A 275 -23.12 -1.67 -8.44
C LEU A 275 -21.81 -2.23 -9.02
N TYR A 276 -21.30 -3.27 -8.40
CA TYR A 276 -20.16 -4.03 -8.88
C TYR A 276 -20.36 -5.52 -8.62
N THR A 277 -20.18 -6.34 -9.67
CA THR A 277 -20.30 -7.79 -9.59
C THR A 277 -18.92 -8.43 -9.39
N LEU A 278 -18.81 -9.32 -8.42
CA LEU A 278 -17.60 -10.09 -8.13
C LEU A 278 -17.86 -11.59 -8.35
N ASP A 279 -16.82 -12.31 -8.76
CA ASP A 279 -16.84 -13.76 -8.83
C ASP A 279 -16.46 -14.33 -7.45
N GLY A 280 -17.49 -14.64 -6.66
CA GLY A 280 -17.37 -15.23 -5.33
C GLY A 280 -17.04 -16.73 -5.38
N ALA A 281 -17.01 -17.39 -4.21
CA ALA A 281 -16.74 -18.83 -4.12
C ALA A 281 -17.89 -19.69 -4.64
N ASP A 282 -19.14 -19.24 -4.41
CA ASP A 282 -20.37 -19.98 -4.71
C ASP A 282 -21.14 -19.35 -5.89
N GLY A 283 -20.49 -18.50 -6.67
CA GLY A 283 -21.09 -17.81 -7.79
C GLY A 283 -20.90 -16.30 -7.73
N LYS A 284 -21.76 -15.57 -8.44
CA LYS A 284 -21.69 -14.11 -8.45
C LYS A 284 -22.14 -13.49 -7.14
N GLU A 285 -21.38 -12.54 -6.65
CA GLU A 285 -21.75 -11.66 -5.56
C GLU A 285 -22.02 -10.26 -6.10
N TYR A 286 -23.11 -9.64 -5.67
CA TYR A 286 -23.50 -8.29 -6.06
C TYR A 286 -23.22 -7.34 -4.90
N TRP A 287 -22.44 -6.30 -5.16
CA TRP A 287 -22.00 -5.35 -4.17
C TRP A 287 -22.34 -3.92 -4.58
N ILE A 288 -22.84 -3.16 -3.66
CA ILE A 288 -22.99 -1.71 -3.79
C ILE A 288 -21.80 -1.06 -3.08
N PHE A 289 -21.01 -0.28 -3.82
CA PHE A 289 -19.88 0.48 -3.30
C PHE A 289 -20.26 1.95 -3.12
N PHE A 290 -19.81 2.52 -2.01
CA PHE A 290 -20.00 3.92 -1.65
C PHE A 290 -18.69 4.71 -1.74
N ASN A 291 -18.72 5.99 -1.32
CA ASN A 291 -17.56 6.87 -1.40
C ASN A 291 -16.33 6.33 -0.64
N ASN A 292 -16.54 5.77 0.54
CA ASN A 292 -15.43 5.25 1.35
C ASN A 292 -14.74 4.04 0.72
N PHE A 293 -15.47 3.21 -0.03
CA PHE A 293 -14.86 2.15 -0.83
C PHE A 293 -13.97 2.71 -1.93
N TYR A 294 -14.44 3.78 -2.60
CA TYR A 294 -13.63 4.46 -3.61
C TYR A 294 -12.38 5.10 -2.99
N ALA A 295 -12.47 5.69 -1.79
CA ALA A 295 -11.32 6.22 -1.07
C ALA A 295 -10.27 5.12 -0.77
N ILE A 296 -10.71 3.94 -0.30
CA ILE A 296 -9.81 2.78 -0.10
C ILE A 296 -9.17 2.35 -1.42
N SER A 297 -9.93 2.33 -2.52
CA SER A 297 -9.43 1.94 -3.84
C SER A 297 -8.36 2.89 -4.40
N ARG A 298 -8.19 4.09 -3.82
CA ARG A 298 -7.11 5.01 -4.19
C ARG A 298 -5.75 4.53 -3.69
N TYR A 299 -5.73 3.71 -2.64
CA TYR A 299 -4.52 3.08 -2.14
C TYR A 299 -3.95 2.05 -3.15
N ASN A 300 -4.84 1.20 -3.65
CA ASN A 300 -4.54 0.28 -4.75
C ASN A 300 -5.80 0.16 -5.64
N PRO A 301 -5.72 0.50 -6.96
CA PRO A 301 -6.88 0.56 -7.85
C PRO A 301 -7.37 -0.82 -8.33
N ARG A 302 -7.33 -1.80 -7.44
CA ARG A 302 -7.84 -3.17 -7.65
C ARG A 302 -9.02 -3.41 -6.74
N VAL A 303 -10.13 -3.85 -7.31
CA VAL A 303 -11.36 -4.13 -6.53
C VAL A 303 -11.12 -5.18 -5.45
N ASN A 304 -10.37 -6.23 -5.78
CA ASN A 304 -10.05 -7.30 -4.82
C ASN A 304 -9.25 -6.79 -3.61
N TYR A 305 -8.34 -5.83 -3.83
CA TYR A 305 -7.61 -5.17 -2.75
C TYR A 305 -8.55 -4.39 -1.83
N ALA A 306 -9.38 -3.52 -2.40
CA ALA A 306 -10.31 -2.71 -1.62
C ALA A 306 -11.33 -3.58 -0.86
N MET A 307 -11.78 -4.69 -1.48
CA MET A 307 -12.62 -5.70 -0.82
C MET A 307 -11.89 -6.43 0.32
N ALA A 308 -10.60 -6.75 0.15
CA ALA A 308 -9.83 -7.38 1.23
C ALA A 308 -9.65 -6.45 2.42
N VAL A 309 -9.33 -5.17 2.19
CA VAL A 309 -9.25 -4.15 3.25
C VAL A 309 -10.61 -4.01 3.96
N PHE A 310 -11.70 -3.84 3.20
CA PHE A 310 -13.05 -3.73 3.75
C PHE A 310 -13.43 -4.99 4.55
N SER A 311 -13.28 -6.17 3.98
CA SER A 311 -13.65 -7.41 4.68
C SER A 311 -12.80 -7.64 5.94
N LEU A 312 -11.49 -7.35 5.87
CA LEU A 312 -10.62 -7.50 7.04
C LEU A 312 -10.96 -6.47 8.13
N SER A 313 -11.30 -5.23 7.77
CA SER A 313 -11.71 -4.21 8.75
C SER A 313 -12.96 -4.63 9.52
N GLN A 314 -13.93 -5.25 8.84
CA GLN A 314 -15.15 -5.78 9.47
C GLN A 314 -14.85 -6.94 10.44
N GLU A 315 -13.94 -7.84 10.08
CA GLU A 315 -13.56 -8.96 10.95
C GLU A 315 -12.73 -8.51 12.15
N ILE A 316 -11.85 -7.50 11.99
CA ILE A 316 -11.13 -6.88 13.12
C ILE A 316 -12.11 -6.20 14.07
N GLU A 317 -13.08 -5.42 13.57
CA GLU A 317 -14.11 -4.77 14.35
C GLU A 317 -14.87 -5.79 15.21
N LYS A 318 -15.40 -6.85 14.59
CA LYS A 318 -16.09 -7.93 15.31
C LYS A 318 -15.22 -8.60 16.38
N ALA A 319 -13.93 -8.82 16.09
CA ALA A 319 -13.02 -9.42 17.04
C ALA A 319 -12.74 -8.51 18.24
N VAL A 320 -12.65 -7.19 18.01
CA VAL A 320 -12.48 -6.19 19.08
C VAL A 320 -13.75 -6.09 19.92
N ASP A 321 -14.94 -6.03 19.29
CA ASP A 321 -16.22 -5.99 20.01
C ASP A 321 -16.40 -7.22 20.88
N TRP A 322 -16.12 -8.42 20.33
CA TRP A 322 -16.18 -9.66 21.10
C TRP A 322 -15.21 -9.64 22.30
N ALA A 323 -13.98 -9.17 22.12
CA ALA A 323 -12.99 -9.09 23.20
C ALA A 323 -13.40 -8.12 24.31
N ASN A 324 -14.07 -7.02 23.96
CA ASN A 324 -14.60 -6.06 24.91
C ASN A 324 -15.80 -6.63 25.70
N ASP A 325 -16.72 -7.35 25.02
CA ASP A 325 -17.90 -7.96 25.64
C ASP A 325 -17.53 -9.10 26.63
N GLU A 326 -16.52 -9.89 26.28
CA GLU A 326 -16.04 -11.01 27.13
C GLU A 326 -15.10 -10.54 28.26
N GLY A 327 -14.72 -9.27 28.29
CA GLY A 327 -13.81 -8.72 29.31
C GLY A 327 -12.40 -9.35 29.28
N VAL A 328 -12.00 -9.88 28.12
CA VAL A 328 -10.75 -10.66 27.96
C VAL A 328 -9.50 -9.82 28.27
N TYR A 329 -9.62 -8.47 28.29
CA TYR A 329 -8.53 -7.53 28.51
C TYR A 329 -8.83 -6.46 29.57
N ALA A 330 -9.74 -6.74 30.48
CA ALA A 330 -10.03 -5.86 31.63
C ALA A 330 -9.06 -6.16 32.78
N GLU A 331 -7.73 -6.13 32.56
CA GLU A 331 -6.72 -6.11 33.60
C GLU A 331 -5.72 -4.97 33.43
#